data_9945815c33a103546c6c4c5c1909654c
#
_entry.id   9945815c33a103546c6c4c5c1909654c
#
_cell.length_a   1.000
_cell.length_b   1.000
_cell.length_c   1.000
_cell.angle_alpha   90.00
_cell.angle_beta   90.00
_cell.angle_gamma   90.00
#
_symmetry.space_group_name_H-M   'P 1'
#
loop_
_entity.id
_entity.type
_entity.pdbx_description
1 polymer ?
#
loop_
_entity_poly.entity_id
_entity_poly.type
_entity_poly.pdbx_seq_one_letter_code
_entity_poly.pdbx_strand_id
1 'polypeptide(L)'
;QIQLTETARHQLRLRMRQALSADEAVLQTARWFSDEWLDRVLAEAPDAFDHAFNRWRELYRAATRQLMEAQTALLRARNADDQQEANRRQQESLRQRNLLLQIDTQREESDFYPYRYLASEGFLPGYNFPALPVRAWIPRGAGEYIPRPRFLALREFAPGNIVYHEGAKWEVSAFQAPPGGLDERQ
;
A
#
# COMPACT_ATOMS: atom_id res chain seq x y z
N GLN A 1 15.64 -11.51 5.98
CA GLN A 1 14.63 -12.04 6.91
C GLN A 1 14.69 -11.23 8.21
N ILE A 2 13.55 -10.72 8.64
CA ILE A 2 13.45 -9.93 9.89
C ILE A 2 13.48 -10.92 11.05
N GLN A 3 14.26 -10.63 12.07
CA GLN A 3 14.37 -11.47 13.27
C GLN A 3 14.28 -10.64 14.53
N LEU A 4 13.60 -11.15 15.54
CA LEU A 4 13.63 -10.59 16.88
C LEU A 4 14.89 -11.06 17.61
N THR A 5 15.65 -10.13 18.17
CA THR A 5 16.73 -10.48 19.10
C THR A 5 16.14 -11.07 20.38
N GLU A 6 16.90 -11.91 21.08
CA GLU A 6 16.45 -12.51 22.35
C GLU A 6 16.07 -11.44 23.39
N THR A 7 16.83 -10.34 23.45
CA THR A 7 16.52 -9.21 24.33
C THR A 7 15.19 -8.56 23.98
N ALA A 8 14.94 -8.32 22.68
CA ALA A 8 13.67 -7.74 22.21
C ALA A 8 12.51 -8.68 22.48
N ARG A 9 12.67 -9.97 22.24
CA ARG A 9 11.66 -11.01 22.52
C ARG A 9 11.28 -11.00 24.00
N HIS A 10 12.27 -11.01 24.89
CA HIS A 10 12.04 -10.99 26.33
C HIS A 10 11.30 -9.72 26.78
N GLN A 11 11.72 -8.54 26.29
CA GLN A 11 11.07 -7.26 26.62
C GLN A 11 9.63 -7.21 26.11
N LEU A 12 9.36 -7.66 24.89
CA LEU A 12 8.03 -7.71 24.32
C LEU A 12 7.13 -8.66 25.11
N ARG A 13 7.64 -9.84 25.49
CA ARG A 13 6.90 -10.81 26.31
C ARG A 13 6.45 -10.20 27.63
N LEU A 14 7.36 -9.51 28.33
CA LEU A 14 7.04 -8.84 29.60
C LEU A 14 5.96 -7.75 29.41
N ARG A 15 6.10 -6.89 28.40
CA ARG A 15 5.15 -5.80 28.11
C ARG A 15 3.77 -6.37 27.73
N MET A 16 3.72 -7.39 26.88
CA MET A 16 2.45 -8.02 26.49
C MET A 16 1.77 -8.67 27.69
N ARG A 17 2.51 -9.38 28.51
CA ARG A 17 1.99 -9.97 29.73
C ARG A 17 1.44 -8.92 30.68
N GLN A 18 2.17 -7.84 30.91
CA GLN A 18 1.74 -6.73 31.76
C GLN A 18 0.47 -6.06 31.19
N ALA A 19 0.43 -5.77 29.89
CA ALA A 19 -0.74 -5.15 29.25
C ALA A 19 -1.99 -6.01 29.34
N LEU A 20 -1.86 -7.33 29.09
CA LEU A 20 -2.99 -8.27 29.08
C LEU A 20 -3.41 -8.71 30.48
N SER A 21 -2.51 -8.67 31.48
CA SER A 21 -2.83 -8.98 32.86
C SER A 21 -3.34 -7.80 33.68
N ALA A 22 -3.43 -6.62 33.08
CA ALA A 22 -3.87 -5.42 33.79
C ALA A 22 -5.37 -5.45 34.16
N ASP A 23 -6.17 -6.29 33.48
CA ASP A 23 -7.61 -6.43 33.75
C ASP A 23 -7.93 -7.90 34.09
N GLU A 24 -8.20 -8.15 35.37
CA GLU A 24 -8.51 -9.50 35.90
C GLU A 24 -9.81 -10.07 35.30
N ALA A 25 -10.78 -9.22 34.94
CA ALA A 25 -12.01 -9.64 34.29
C ALA A 25 -11.74 -10.18 32.87
N VAL A 26 -10.79 -9.58 32.17
CA VAL A 26 -10.34 -10.06 30.84
C VAL A 26 -9.65 -11.40 30.98
N LEU A 27 -8.78 -11.59 31.97
CA LEU A 27 -8.08 -12.86 32.20
C LEU A 27 -9.04 -14.01 32.51
N GLN A 28 -10.09 -13.78 33.27
CA GLN A 28 -11.07 -14.80 33.58
C GLN A 28 -11.91 -15.25 32.38
N THR A 29 -12.10 -14.37 31.39
CA THR A 29 -12.86 -14.67 30.17
C THR A 29 -11.98 -15.11 29.00
N ALA A 30 -10.73 -14.68 28.98
CA ALA A 30 -9.78 -14.96 27.90
C ALA A 30 -9.07 -16.33 28.08
N ARG A 31 -9.81 -17.42 27.92
CA ARG A 31 -9.26 -18.79 28.06
C ARG A 31 -8.14 -19.13 27.07
N TRP A 32 -8.01 -18.33 26.01
CA TRP A 32 -6.96 -18.47 24.99
C TRP A 32 -5.61 -17.90 25.42
N PHE A 33 -5.59 -17.01 26.44
CA PHE A 33 -4.38 -16.36 26.90
C PHE A 33 -3.56 -17.28 27.79
N SER A 34 -2.37 -17.63 27.34
CA SER A 34 -1.40 -18.43 28.07
C SER A 34 0.03 -18.03 27.70
N ASP A 35 1.01 -18.49 28.48
CA ASP A 35 2.43 -18.26 28.16
C ASP A 35 2.82 -18.92 26.83
N GLU A 36 2.27 -20.09 26.51
CA GLU A 36 2.48 -20.79 25.23
C GLU A 36 1.90 -19.98 24.05
N TRP A 37 0.74 -19.34 24.26
CA TRP A 37 0.17 -18.46 23.25
C TRP A 37 1.07 -17.25 22.99
N LEU A 38 1.60 -16.59 24.05
CA LEU A 38 2.53 -15.49 23.93
C LEU A 38 3.80 -15.88 23.17
N ASP A 39 4.38 -17.03 23.53
CA ASP A 39 5.62 -17.51 22.89
C ASP A 39 5.39 -17.84 21.41
N ARG A 40 4.25 -18.40 21.06
CA ARG A 40 3.83 -18.65 19.67
C ARG A 40 3.67 -17.33 18.90
N VAL A 41 2.93 -16.36 19.43
CA VAL A 41 2.75 -15.04 18.78
C VAL A 41 4.09 -14.36 18.54
N LEU A 42 5.00 -14.37 19.52
CA LEU A 42 6.31 -13.78 19.39
C LEU A 42 7.22 -14.55 18.40
N ALA A 43 7.02 -15.85 18.24
CA ALA A 43 7.74 -16.63 17.23
C ALA A 43 7.25 -16.35 15.82
N GLU A 44 5.94 -16.17 15.63
CA GLU A 44 5.31 -15.94 14.31
C GLU A 44 5.37 -14.47 13.86
N ALA A 45 5.46 -13.51 14.79
CA ALA A 45 5.40 -12.09 14.51
C ALA A 45 6.44 -11.59 13.49
N PRO A 46 7.73 -12.03 13.49
CA PRO A 46 8.70 -11.59 12.51
C PRO A 46 8.33 -11.99 11.08
N ASP A 47 7.87 -13.21 10.89
CA ASP A 47 7.47 -13.73 9.58
C ASP A 47 6.18 -13.06 9.09
N ALA A 48 5.21 -12.88 9.97
CA ALA A 48 3.98 -12.14 9.67
C ALA A 48 4.26 -10.69 9.27
N PHE A 49 5.19 -10.03 9.99
CA PHE A 49 5.62 -8.67 9.66
C PHE A 49 6.35 -8.60 8.32
N ASP A 50 7.26 -9.53 8.05
CA ASP A 50 7.98 -9.59 6.77
C ASP A 50 7.00 -9.86 5.61
N HIS A 51 6.03 -10.74 5.83
CA HIS A 51 5.00 -11.10 4.84
C HIS A 51 4.10 -9.90 4.49
N ALA A 52 3.76 -9.07 5.47
CA ALA A 52 2.97 -7.86 5.25
C ALA A 52 3.59 -6.91 4.22
N PHE A 53 4.91 -6.92 4.04
CA PHE A 53 5.60 -6.10 3.03
C PHE A 53 5.70 -6.73 1.63
N ASN A 54 5.21 -7.95 1.42
CA ASN A 54 5.35 -8.62 0.12
C ASN A 54 4.67 -7.84 -1.00
N ARG A 55 3.45 -7.38 -0.80
CA ARG A 55 2.73 -6.56 -1.78
C ARG A 55 3.46 -5.25 -2.11
N TRP A 56 3.97 -4.56 -1.11
CA TRP A 56 4.76 -3.35 -1.33
C TRP A 56 6.02 -3.63 -2.15
N ARG A 57 6.74 -4.72 -1.84
CA ARG A 57 7.94 -5.15 -2.56
C ARG A 57 7.63 -5.48 -4.02
N GLU A 58 6.52 -6.17 -4.28
CA GLU A 58 6.07 -6.49 -5.63
C GLU A 58 5.75 -5.24 -6.44
N LEU A 59 4.97 -4.32 -5.87
CA LEU A 59 4.65 -3.05 -6.50
C LEU A 59 5.91 -2.21 -6.79
N TYR A 60 6.84 -2.15 -5.85
CA TYR A 60 8.09 -1.43 -6.02
C TYR A 60 8.97 -2.03 -7.13
N ARG A 61 9.13 -3.35 -7.13
CA ARG A 61 9.89 -4.06 -8.18
C ARG A 61 9.28 -3.85 -9.56
N ALA A 62 7.98 -3.86 -9.62
CA ALA A 62 7.25 -3.68 -10.86
C ALA A 62 7.35 -2.24 -11.40
N ALA A 63 7.14 -1.23 -10.56
CA ALA A 63 7.34 0.16 -10.93
C ALA A 63 8.79 0.43 -11.39
N THR A 64 9.77 -0.20 -10.73
CA THR A 64 11.17 -0.10 -11.12
C THR A 64 11.43 -0.76 -12.48
N ARG A 65 10.88 -1.95 -12.76
CA ARG A 65 10.99 -2.59 -14.07
C ARG A 65 10.37 -1.73 -15.18
N GLN A 66 9.15 -1.24 -14.98
CA GLN A 66 8.47 -0.37 -15.94
C GLN A 66 9.27 0.91 -16.23
N LEU A 67 9.90 1.47 -15.21
CA LEU A 67 10.78 2.63 -15.38
C LEU A 67 11.99 2.30 -16.27
N MET A 68 12.65 1.15 -16.04
CA MET A 68 13.78 0.70 -16.85
C MET A 68 13.36 0.40 -18.30
N GLU A 69 12.21 -0.23 -18.50
CA GLU A 69 11.65 -0.50 -19.81
C GLU A 69 11.33 0.79 -20.56
N ALA A 70 10.72 1.77 -19.91
CA ALA A 70 10.42 3.07 -20.48
C ALA A 70 11.69 3.85 -20.85
N GLN A 71 12.73 3.81 -20.01
CA GLN A 71 14.05 4.39 -20.32
C GLN A 71 14.69 3.73 -21.55
N THR A 72 14.60 2.40 -21.62
CA THR A 72 15.12 1.66 -22.77
C THR A 72 14.34 1.99 -24.05
N ALA A 73 13.01 2.12 -23.95
CA ALA A 73 12.17 2.52 -25.09
C ALA A 73 12.52 3.93 -25.56
N LEU A 74 12.81 4.84 -24.64
CA LEU A 74 13.21 6.22 -24.95
C LEU A 74 14.52 6.28 -25.73
N LEU A 75 15.49 5.43 -25.35
CA LEU A 75 16.78 5.32 -26.07
C LEU A 75 16.62 4.71 -27.48
N ARG A 76 15.57 3.94 -27.72
CA ARG A 76 15.29 3.26 -28.99
C ARG A 76 14.28 3.98 -29.86
N ALA A 77 13.64 5.03 -29.36
CA ALA A 77 12.62 5.77 -30.07
C ALA A 77 13.20 6.40 -31.36
N ARG A 78 12.53 6.17 -32.49
CA ARG A 78 12.97 6.61 -33.82
C ARG A 78 12.16 7.80 -34.34
N ASN A 79 10.99 8.05 -33.78
CA ASN A 79 10.10 9.13 -34.18
C ASN A 79 9.57 9.88 -32.95
N ALA A 80 8.90 10.99 -33.18
CA ALA A 80 8.37 11.85 -32.12
C ALA A 80 7.26 11.17 -31.31
N ASP A 81 6.43 10.35 -31.93
CA ASP A 81 5.32 9.66 -31.29
C ASP A 81 5.83 8.57 -30.32
N ASP A 82 6.81 7.76 -30.75
CA ASP A 82 7.46 6.77 -29.89
C ASP A 82 8.15 7.44 -28.69
N GLN A 83 8.76 8.60 -28.93
CA GLN A 83 9.46 9.36 -27.90
C GLN A 83 8.47 9.94 -26.88
N GLN A 84 7.32 10.45 -27.34
CA GLN A 84 6.28 11.00 -26.50
C GLN A 84 5.65 9.89 -25.64
N GLU A 85 5.36 8.73 -26.23
CA GLU A 85 4.79 7.58 -25.49
C GLU A 85 5.77 7.04 -24.45
N ALA A 86 7.05 6.88 -24.78
CA ALA A 86 8.07 6.43 -23.85
C ALA A 86 8.27 7.42 -22.70
N ASN A 87 8.25 8.74 -22.96
CA ASN A 87 8.30 9.77 -21.93
C ASN A 87 7.09 9.70 -20.99
N ARG A 88 5.89 9.52 -21.54
CA ARG A 88 4.68 9.36 -20.73
C ARG A 88 4.79 8.17 -19.78
N ARG A 89 5.18 7.00 -20.29
CA ARG A 89 5.39 5.77 -19.49
C ARG A 89 6.44 5.95 -18.42
N GLN A 90 7.54 6.64 -18.75
CA GLN A 90 8.59 6.94 -17.78
C GLN A 90 8.05 7.80 -16.63
N GLN A 91 7.33 8.87 -16.93
CA GLN A 91 6.75 9.75 -15.90
C GLN A 91 5.71 9.02 -15.03
N GLU A 92 4.87 8.17 -15.61
CA GLU A 92 3.90 7.37 -14.89
C GLU A 92 4.59 6.40 -13.92
N SER A 93 5.60 5.67 -14.39
CA SER A 93 6.37 4.73 -13.56
C SER A 93 7.15 5.43 -12.44
N LEU A 94 7.69 6.63 -12.72
CA LEU A 94 8.37 7.44 -11.72
C LEU A 94 7.40 7.90 -10.63
N ARG A 95 6.22 8.38 -11.02
CA ARG A 95 5.17 8.78 -10.07
C ARG A 95 4.74 7.63 -9.17
N GLN A 96 4.52 6.43 -9.74
CA GLN A 96 4.17 5.25 -8.96
C GLN A 96 5.25 4.89 -7.95
N ARG A 97 6.51 4.88 -8.37
CA ARG A 97 7.64 4.60 -7.47
C ARG A 97 7.74 5.64 -6.37
N ASN A 98 7.60 6.93 -6.69
CA ASN A 98 7.66 8.01 -5.70
C ASN A 98 6.49 7.93 -4.70
N LEU A 99 5.30 7.55 -5.15
CA LEU A 99 4.16 7.32 -4.27
C LEU A 99 4.44 6.19 -3.26
N LEU A 100 5.03 5.07 -3.73
CA LEU A 100 5.41 3.94 -2.86
C LEU A 100 6.50 4.30 -1.84
N LEU A 101 7.41 5.19 -2.22
CA LEU A 101 8.50 5.68 -1.36
C LEU A 101 8.10 6.89 -0.50
N GLN A 102 6.86 7.39 -0.67
CA GLN A 102 6.39 8.63 -0.03
C GLN A 102 7.25 9.87 -0.34
N ILE A 103 7.93 9.86 -1.49
CA ILE A 103 8.68 11.01 -1.98
C ILE A 103 7.68 11.99 -2.59
N ASP A 104 7.82 13.28 -2.30
CA ASP A 104 6.95 14.38 -2.76
C ASP A 104 5.50 14.34 -2.26
N THR A 105 5.19 13.57 -1.24
CA THR A 105 3.90 13.68 -0.57
C THR A 105 3.90 14.87 0.38
N GLN A 106 3.56 16.05 -0.11
CA GLN A 106 3.37 17.25 0.72
C GLN A 106 2.10 17.18 1.60
N ARG A 107 1.35 16.10 1.57
CA ARG A 107 0.10 15.92 2.33
C ARG A 107 0.14 14.64 3.13
N GLU A 108 -0.24 14.75 4.38
CA GLU A 108 -0.25 13.72 5.42
C GLU A 108 -1.12 12.46 5.14
N GLU A 109 -1.69 12.35 3.94
CA GLU A 109 -2.62 11.28 3.56
C GLU A 109 -2.02 10.27 2.58
N SER A 110 -0.74 9.95 2.72
CA SER A 110 -0.16 8.87 1.90
C SER A 110 -0.81 7.52 2.22
N ASP A 111 -1.21 6.79 1.18
CA ASP A 111 -1.75 5.42 1.31
C ASP A 111 -0.73 4.45 1.91
N PHE A 112 0.53 4.79 1.81
CA PHE A 112 1.64 3.99 2.33
C PHE A 112 2.14 4.47 3.70
N TYR A 113 1.32 5.26 4.43
CA TYR A 113 1.62 5.51 5.83
C TYR A 113 1.74 4.16 6.57
N PRO A 114 2.86 3.86 7.23
CA PRO A 114 3.21 2.51 7.66
C PRO A 114 2.12 1.78 8.46
N TYR A 115 1.51 2.46 9.42
CA TYR A 115 0.47 1.83 10.25
C TYR A 115 -0.79 1.49 9.45
N ARG A 116 -1.22 2.38 8.56
CA ARG A 116 -2.38 2.15 7.69
C ARG A 116 -2.11 1.03 6.70
N TYR A 117 -0.91 1.00 6.13
CA TYR A 117 -0.48 -0.08 5.25
C TYR A 117 -0.47 -1.43 5.98
N LEU A 118 0.17 -1.51 7.16
CA LEU A 118 0.23 -2.74 7.95
C LEU A 118 -1.16 -3.22 8.40
N ALA A 119 -2.09 -2.30 8.66
CA ALA A 119 -3.48 -2.64 8.93
C ALA A 119 -4.21 -3.16 7.69
N SER A 120 -3.94 -2.60 6.50
CA SER A 120 -4.56 -3.07 5.25
C SER A 120 -4.06 -4.47 4.83
N GLU A 121 -2.82 -4.80 5.19
CA GLU A 121 -2.23 -6.13 4.97
C GLU A 121 -2.54 -7.14 6.10
N GLY A 122 -3.33 -6.74 7.10
CA GLY A 122 -3.80 -7.61 8.17
C GLY A 122 -2.80 -7.86 9.30
N PHE A 123 -1.65 -7.20 9.30
CA PHE A 123 -0.67 -7.32 10.39
C PHE A 123 -1.09 -6.57 11.65
N LEU A 124 -1.70 -5.38 11.49
CA LEU A 124 -2.29 -4.62 12.59
C LEU A 124 -3.81 -4.71 12.55
N PRO A 125 -4.49 -4.65 13.72
CA PRO A 125 -5.94 -4.61 13.75
C PRO A 125 -6.46 -3.36 13.05
N GLY A 126 -7.38 -3.54 12.10
CA GLY A 126 -7.92 -2.47 11.26
C GLY A 126 -8.98 -1.58 11.90
N TYR A 127 -9.28 -1.76 13.20
CA TYR A 127 -10.39 -1.08 13.89
C TYR A 127 -10.28 0.46 13.85
N ASN A 128 -9.08 0.99 13.99
CA ASN A 128 -8.80 2.42 14.04
C ASN A 128 -8.18 2.96 12.74
N PHE A 129 -7.99 2.11 11.73
CA PHE A 129 -7.37 2.49 10.47
C PHE A 129 -8.39 2.35 9.34
N PRO A 130 -8.83 3.45 8.74
CA PRO A 130 -9.74 3.36 7.60
C PRO A 130 -9.08 2.60 6.44
N ALA A 131 -9.88 1.82 5.72
CA ALA A 131 -9.42 1.12 4.53
C ALA A 131 -8.80 2.11 3.54
N LEU A 132 -7.72 1.68 2.86
CA LEU A 132 -7.03 2.50 1.86
C LEU A 132 -8.01 2.94 0.77
N PRO A 133 -8.08 4.25 0.46
CA PRO A 133 -8.92 4.74 -0.62
C PRO A 133 -8.35 4.31 -1.98
N VAL A 134 -9.22 4.26 -2.98
CA VAL A 134 -8.79 4.22 -4.38
C VAL A 134 -8.56 5.64 -4.85
N ARG A 135 -7.54 5.86 -5.66
CA ARG A 135 -7.15 7.18 -6.16
C ARG A 135 -7.26 7.28 -7.67
N ALA A 136 -7.83 8.36 -8.15
CA ALA A 136 -7.77 8.75 -9.54
C ALA A 136 -6.73 9.85 -9.73
N TRP A 137 -5.93 9.74 -10.79
CA TRP A 137 -4.97 10.76 -11.16
C TRP A 137 -5.59 11.78 -12.10
N ILE A 138 -5.47 13.06 -11.77
CA ILE A 138 -5.87 14.18 -12.63
C ILE A 138 -4.62 14.90 -13.15
N PRO A 139 -4.40 14.94 -14.47
CA PRO A 139 -3.23 15.57 -15.07
C PRO A 139 -3.39 17.10 -15.21
N ARG A 140 -3.70 17.80 -14.12
CA ARG A 140 -3.85 19.26 -14.11
C ARG A 140 -2.65 19.89 -13.40
N GLY A 141 -1.97 20.85 -14.03
CA GLY A 141 -0.77 21.47 -13.48
C GLY A 141 0.33 20.44 -13.22
N ALA A 142 0.78 20.32 -11.98
CA ALA A 142 1.72 19.29 -11.56
C ALA A 142 1.08 17.88 -11.46
N GLY A 143 -0.26 17.83 -11.61
CA GLY A 143 -1.06 16.63 -11.40
C GLY A 143 -1.39 16.38 -9.93
N GLU A 144 -2.55 15.78 -9.70
CA GLU A 144 -3.02 15.50 -8.35
C GLU A 144 -3.80 14.19 -8.27
N TYR A 145 -3.87 13.62 -7.07
CA TYR A 145 -4.67 12.44 -6.80
C TYR A 145 -5.95 12.80 -6.07
N ILE A 146 -7.09 12.29 -6.56
CA ILE A 146 -8.37 12.38 -5.86
C ILE A 146 -8.62 11.05 -5.16
N PRO A 147 -8.67 11.00 -3.83
CA PRO A 147 -9.01 9.79 -3.09
C PRO A 147 -10.53 9.60 -3.00
N ARG A 148 -10.99 8.34 -3.07
CA ARG A 148 -12.37 7.93 -2.77
C ARG A 148 -12.36 6.64 -1.97
N PRO A 149 -13.27 6.47 -1.00
CA PRO A 149 -13.53 5.17 -0.38
C PRO A 149 -13.82 4.12 -1.44
N ARG A 150 -13.39 2.88 -1.22
CA ARG A 150 -13.48 1.79 -2.23
C ARG A 150 -14.87 1.63 -2.82
N PHE A 151 -15.91 1.68 -2.00
CA PHE A 151 -17.29 1.52 -2.46
C PHE A 151 -17.78 2.67 -3.37
N LEU A 152 -17.31 3.91 -3.14
CA LEU A 152 -17.59 5.04 -4.03
C LEU A 152 -16.75 4.97 -5.30
N ALA A 153 -15.48 4.59 -5.16
CA ALA A 153 -14.55 4.50 -6.28
C ALA A 153 -15.01 3.50 -7.34
N LEU A 154 -15.62 2.38 -6.96
CA LEU A 154 -16.19 1.41 -7.89
C LEU A 154 -17.24 2.03 -8.81
N ARG A 155 -17.95 3.04 -8.32
CA ARG A 155 -19.00 3.74 -9.10
C ARG A 155 -18.46 4.98 -9.81
N GLU A 156 -17.60 5.76 -9.14
CA GLU A 156 -17.12 7.04 -9.66
C GLU A 156 -15.94 6.88 -10.63
N PHE A 157 -15.06 5.90 -10.40
CA PHE A 157 -13.83 5.71 -11.18
C PHE A 157 -13.92 4.57 -12.19
N ALA A 158 -15.13 4.13 -12.54
CA ALA A 158 -15.29 3.19 -13.64
C ALA A 158 -14.90 3.85 -14.99
N PRO A 159 -14.27 3.12 -15.93
CA PRO A 159 -13.91 3.65 -17.24
C PRO A 159 -15.13 4.26 -17.96
N GLY A 160 -14.95 5.43 -18.55
CA GLY A 160 -16.01 6.19 -19.21
C GLY A 160 -16.86 7.06 -18.25
N ASN A 161 -16.65 6.97 -16.94
CA ASN A 161 -17.34 7.85 -16.00
C ASN A 161 -16.70 9.23 -15.94
N ILE A 162 -17.53 10.22 -15.62
CA ILE A 162 -17.10 11.61 -15.48
C ILE A 162 -16.95 11.94 -13.99
N VAL A 163 -15.76 12.38 -13.61
CA VAL A 163 -15.47 12.90 -12.27
C VAL A 163 -15.43 14.42 -12.34
N TYR A 164 -16.17 15.09 -11.46
CA TYR A 164 -16.14 16.54 -11.32
C TYR A 164 -15.14 16.91 -10.23
N HIS A 165 -14.17 17.73 -10.62
CA HIS A 165 -13.15 18.19 -9.66
C HIS A 165 -12.72 19.61 -10.01
N GLU A 166 -12.72 20.51 -9.01
CA GLU A 166 -12.35 21.93 -9.14
C GLU A 166 -12.99 22.64 -10.34
N GLY A 167 -14.29 22.42 -10.57
CA GLY A 167 -15.04 23.06 -11.64
C GLY A 167 -14.78 22.51 -13.05
N ALA A 168 -13.97 21.46 -13.17
CA ALA A 168 -13.71 20.77 -14.44
C ALA A 168 -14.31 19.36 -14.45
N LYS A 169 -14.55 18.84 -15.66
CA LYS A 169 -15.02 17.49 -15.94
C LYS A 169 -13.84 16.65 -16.39
N TRP A 170 -13.65 15.50 -15.77
CA TRP A 170 -12.58 14.55 -16.06
C TRP A 170 -13.18 13.19 -16.39
N GLU A 171 -12.88 12.67 -17.55
CA GLU A 171 -13.28 11.32 -17.94
C GLU A 171 -12.23 10.32 -17.47
N VAL A 172 -12.70 9.21 -16.87
CA VAL A 172 -11.83 8.11 -16.47
C VAL A 172 -11.51 7.28 -17.71
N SER A 173 -10.32 7.49 -18.27
CA SER A 173 -9.89 6.88 -19.53
C SER A 173 -9.23 5.52 -19.38
N ALA A 174 -8.60 5.25 -18.23
CA ALA A 174 -7.85 4.02 -18.01
C ALA A 174 -7.82 3.61 -16.55
N PHE A 175 -7.78 2.31 -16.34
CA PHE A 175 -7.48 1.69 -15.04
C PHE A 175 -6.07 1.11 -15.09
N GLN A 176 -5.24 1.53 -14.15
CA GLN A 176 -3.89 1.00 -14.05
C GLN A 176 -3.90 -0.20 -13.11
N ALA A 177 -3.93 -1.40 -13.71
CA ALA A 177 -3.81 -2.63 -12.95
C ALA A 177 -2.38 -2.76 -12.36
N PRO A 178 -2.23 -3.37 -11.18
CA PRO A 178 -0.91 -3.71 -10.67
C PRO A 178 -0.19 -4.63 -11.68
N PRO A 179 1.14 -4.53 -11.77
CA PRO A 179 1.91 -5.41 -12.64
C PRO A 179 1.74 -6.88 -12.22
N GLY A 180 1.39 -7.72 -13.18
CA GLY A 180 1.03 -9.13 -12.93
C GLY A 180 -0.42 -9.44 -13.31
N GLY A 181 -1.19 -8.40 -13.68
CA GLY A 181 -2.59 -8.54 -14.06
C GLY A 181 -3.54 -8.63 -12.86
N LEU A 182 -4.80 -8.64 -13.15
CA LEU A 182 -5.85 -9.06 -12.22
C LEU A 182 -5.90 -10.59 -12.26
N ASP A 183 -4.95 -11.27 -11.62
CA ASP A 183 -5.13 -12.69 -11.36
C ASP A 183 -6.41 -12.85 -10.54
N GLU A 184 -7.39 -13.50 -11.13
CA GLU A 184 -8.57 -13.97 -10.45
C GLU A 184 -8.11 -14.95 -9.35
N ARG A 185 -7.89 -14.41 -8.17
CA ARG A 185 -7.81 -15.25 -6.98
C ARG A 185 -9.26 -15.70 -6.71
N GLN A 186 -9.53 -16.92 -7.13
CA GLN A 186 -10.67 -17.72 -6.68
C GLN A 186 -10.65 -17.86 -5.15
#